data_6549d6eabe281e2e9c2b3436a87f494b
#
_entry.id   6549d6eabe281e2e9c2b3436a87f494b
#
_cell.length_a   1.000
_cell.length_b   1.000
_cell.length_c   1.000
_cell.angle_alpha   90.00
_cell.angle_beta   90.00
_cell.angle_gamma   90.00
#
_symmetry.space_group_name_H-M   'P 1'
#
loop_
_entity.id
_entity.type
_entity.pdbx_description
1 polymer ?
#
loop_
_entity_poly.entity_id
_entity_poly.type
_entity_poly.pdbx_seq_one_letter_code
_entity_poly.pdbx_strand_id
1 'polypeptide(L)'
;MSARATADQEQAHDRDQEREPRQELGAEQSTQHRKRSPIPFRALLAAWTRLPIRTRWAMALIAVIGAVVCLPGELPAEVRLALFAFGSATVLWTLTDLEPGYVALGAGLLACIPTGRQEQFFSALGNDVVWLIIGAFIIGGATAGSGLAARLTSAIVGRARTVRGLMWMVTAAVVPLSFLVPSTSGRAAVLLPVYRSLTERLGDARIAKALALLMPTVVLVSTTATLVGATSHLVAVDLLQQTTGDTISYLQWALWGAPFGIAASVVVCVAVQALFLRRDERRRPIAHQVSLQPSGRSPLTRAERIVAAVVGLALVGWLTEPLHGLGIAAVTIIAAVVLCAPGIGVMKWKEGVAAVSWPLVLFVAGALALGGALVETGAGDWIVSSLFAVSGIEGLTSALALVVIIAALSVTAHFYVTSHTVRAIALIPPFLALAATVDLSPVAVVFIVSIGLDYCLTLPVSSKALLVFTDADGDGQGLDPRDLLRLSLVVLPAYIALMVVTYELWWKHTGLAL
;
A
#
# COMPACT_ATOMS: atom_id res chain seq x y z
N MET A 1 -51.87 -38.28 38.67
CA MET A 1 -51.70 -39.10 37.45
C MET A 1 -50.55 -38.54 36.59
N SER A 2 -49.33 -38.51 37.12
CA SER A 2 -48.18 -38.04 36.33
C SER A 2 -46.86 -38.58 36.90
N ALA A 3 -46.80 -39.83 37.32
CA ALA A 3 -45.60 -40.46 37.84
C ALA A 3 -45.39 -41.93 37.39
N ARG A 4 -46.13 -42.35 36.33
CA ARG A 4 -46.04 -43.71 35.77
C ARG A 4 -45.59 -43.76 34.29
N ALA A 5 -45.38 -42.61 33.64
CA ALA A 5 -45.00 -42.54 32.22
C ALA A 5 -43.49 -42.38 32.00
N THR A 6 -42.70 -42.14 33.06
CA THR A 6 -41.24 -41.95 32.96
C THR A 6 -40.42 -43.22 33.31
N ALA A 7 -41.04 -44.21 33.91
CA ALA A 7 -40.35 -45.46 34.26
C ALA A 7 -40.31 -46.51 33.13
N ASP A 8 -41.19 -46.42 32.15
CA ASP A 8 -41.24 -47.37 31.01
C ASP A 8 -40.31 -46.98 29.83
N GLN A 9 -39.77 -45.76 29.82
CA GLN A 9 -38.84 -45.35 28.77
C GLN A 9 -37.36 -45.63 29.13
N GLU A 10 -37.02 -45.76 30.40
CA GLU A 10 -35.65 -46.12 30.80
C GLU A 10 -35.37 -47.63 30.72
N GLN A 11 -36.39 -48.48 30.74
CA GLN A 11 -36.21 -49.95 30.62
C GLN A 11 -36.17 -50.45 29.16
N ALA A 12 -36.49 -49.64 28.19
CA ALA A 12 -36.41 -49.99 26.75
C ALA A 12 -35.02 -49.70 26.16
N HIS A 13 -34.19 -48.87 26.82
CA HIS A 13 -32.87 -48.48 26.27
C HIS A 13 -31.73 -49.41 26.74
N ASP A 14 -31.98 -50.29 27.74
CA ASP A 14 -30.97 -51.16 28.32
C ASP A 14 -31.01 -52.61 27.81
N ARG A 15 -31.88 -52.94 26.83
CA ARG A 15 -31.99 -54.28 26.23
C ARG A 15 -31.40 -54.47 24.84
N ASP A 16 -30.92 -53.41 24.21
CA ASP A 16 -30.31 -53.48 22.87
C ASP A 16 -28.77 -53.43 22.85
N GLN A 17 -28.11 -53.45 24.01
CA GLN A 17 -26.63 -53.46 24.09
C GLN A 17 -25.98 -54.83 24.29
N GLU A 18 -26.73 -55.94 24.31
CA GLU A 18 -26.14 -57.28 24.47
C GLU A 18 -26.40 -58.18 23.24
N ARG A 19 -25.95 -57.78 22.05
CA ARG A 19 -25.73 -58.70 20.93
C ARG A 19 -24.60 -58.20 20.03
N GLU A 20 -23.36 -58.28 20.46
CA GLU A 20 -22.22 -58.37 19.56
C GLU A 20 -21.84 -59.82 19.32
N PRO A 21 -21.77 -60.28 18.05
CA PRO A 21 -21.13 -61.56 17.75
C PRO A 21 -19.61 -61.37 17.74
N ARG A 22 -18.94 -62.15 18.60
CA ARG A 22 -17.50 -62.39 18.52
C ARG A 22 -17.16 -62.88 17.10
N GLN A 23 -16.49 -62.03 16.30
CA GLN A 23 -15.72 -62.47 15.15
C GLN A 23 -14.26 -62.26 15.42
N GLU A 24 -13.56 -63.33 15.17
CA GLU A 24 -12.18 -63.71 15.32
C GLU A 24 -11.15 -62.60 15.03
N LEU A 25 -10.26 -62.42 16.00
CA LEU A 25 -8.92 -61.85 15.81
C LEU A 25 -8.08 -62.82 15.01
N GLY A 26 -7.80 -62.49 13.78
CA GLY A 26 -6.88 -63.25 12.95
C GLY A 26 -6.83 -62.69 11.53
N ALA A 27 -6.10 -61.60 11.32
CA ALA A 27 -5.54 -61.33 10.01
C ALA A 27 -4.48 -60.23 10.09
N GLU A 28 -3.25 -60.59 10.03
CA GLU A 28 -2.15 -59.97 9.35
C GLU A 28 -2.20 -58.45 9.15
N GLN A 29 -1.45 -57.74 9.97
CA GLN A 29 -0.96 -56.40 9.68
C GLN A 29 -0.01 -56.50 8.44
N SER A 30 -0.57 -56.53 7.24
CA SER A 30 0.17 -56.21 6.04
C SER A 30 0.32 -54.69 6.01
N THR A 31 1.43 -54.20 6.51
CA THR A 31 1.98 -52.88 6.19
C THR A 31 2.17 -52.78 4.68
N GLN A 32 1.09 -52.44 3.97
CA GLN A 32 1.22 -51.95 2.61
C GLN A 32 1.90 -50.57 2.66
N HIS A 33 3.23 -50.57 2.61
CA HIS A 33 3.99 -49.49 2.04
C HIS A 33 3.40 -49.20 0.65
N ARG A 34 2.44 -48.28 0.59
CA ARG A 34 1.96 -47.70 -0.66
C ARG A 34 3.17 -46.98 -1.26
N LYS A 35 3.97 -47.73 -2.08
CA LYS A 35 4.96 -47.12 -2.97
C LYS A 35 4.22 -46.06 -3.77
N ARG A 36 4.43 -44.75 -3.43
CA ARG A 36 3.99 -43.63 -4.25
C ARG A 36 4.61 -43.88 -5.62
N SER A 37 3.83 -44.39 -6.57
CA SER A 37 4.26 -44.47 -7.95
C SER A 37 4.71 -43.07 -8.40
N PRO A 38 5.84 -42.93 -9.06
CA PRO A 38 6.31 -41.65 -9.57
C PRO A 38 5.18 -41.08 -10.46
N ILE A 39 4.78 -39.84 -10.19
CA ILE A 39 3.75 -39.14 -10.98
C ILE A 39 4.20 -39.23 -12.44
N PRO A 40 3.42 -39.80 -13.35
CA PRO A 40 3.88 -39.98 -14.73
C PRO A 40 4.15 -38.61 -15.36
N PHE A 41 5.27 -38.42 -15.99
CA PHE A 41 5.71 -37.19 -16.66
C PHE A 41 4.61 -36.55 -17.53
N ARG A 42 3.76 -37.39 -18.15
CA ARG A 42 2.57 -36.94 -18.89
C ARG A 42 1.51 -36.23 -18.01
N ALA A 43 1.35 -36.63 -16.74
CA ALA A 43 0.42 -35.96 -15.82
C ALA A 43 0.97 -34.62 -15.38
N LEU A 44 2.29 -34.48 -15.18
CA LEU A 44 2.96 -33.21 -14.93
C LEU A 44 2.85 -32.26 -16.12
N LEU A 45 3.08 -32.76 -17.34
CA LEU A 45 2.89 -31.96 -18.56
C LEU A 45 1.43 -31.51 -18.75
N ALA A 46 0.46 -32.39 -18.49
CA ALA A 46 -0.97 -32.02 -18.56
C ALA A 46 -1.37 -31.02 -17.48
N ALA A 47 -0.81 -31.10 -16.27
CA ALA A 47 -1.00 -30.10 -15.23
C ALA A 47 -0.36 -28.76 -15.62
N TRP A 48 0.87 -28.78 -16.17
CA TRP A 48 1.57 -27.60 -16.68
C TRP A 48 0.77 -26.86 -17.77
N THR A 49 0.21 -27.60 -18.72
CA THR A 49 -0.57 -26.98 -19.82
C THR A 49 -1.90 -26.37 -19.37
N ARG A 50 -2.42 -26.75 -18.20
CA ARG A 50 -3.65 -26.17 -17.60
C ARG A 50 -3.40 -24.87 -16.84
N LEU A 51 -2.15 -24.58 -16.46
CA LEU A 51 -1.81 -23.35 -15.74
C LEU A 51 -1.92 -22.12 -16.67
N PRO A 52 -2.33 -20.95 -16.14
CA PRO A 52 -2.26 -19.68 -16.87
C PRO A 52 -0.85 -19.43 -17.42
N ILE A 53 -0.75 -18.81 -18.58
CA ILE A 53 0.54 -18.57 -19.23
C ILE A 53 1.50 -17.76 -18.34
N ARG A 54 0.98 -16.79 -17.59
CA ARG A 54 1.76 -15.98 -16.63
C ARG A 54 2.37 -16.86 -15.55
N THR A 55 1.61 -17.78 -14.97
CA THR A 55 2.09 -18.71 -13.93
C THR A 55 3.19 -19.64 -14.47
N ARG A 56 3.10 -20.08 -15.73
CA ARG A 56 4.17 -20.87 -16.37
C ARG A 56 5.46 -20.06 -16.51
N TRP A 57 5.36 -18.81 -16.93
CA TRP A 57 6.52 -17.91 -16.98
C TRP A 57 7.11 -17.67 -15.60
N ALA A 58 6.27 -17.48 -14.57
CA ALA A 58 6.74 -17.33 -13.20
C ALA A 58 7.54 -18.56 -12.74
N MET A 59 7.02 -19.77 -12.94
CA MET A 59 7.71 -21.01 -12.58
C MET A 59 9.01 -21.19 -13.36
N ALA A 60 9.02 -20.87 -14.65
CA ALA A 60 10.23 -20.95 -15.47
C ALA A 60 11.31 -19.97 -14.99
N LEU A 61 10.94 -18.72 -14.69
CA LEU A 61 11.86 -17.72 -14.17
C LEU A 61 12.40 -18.09 -12.78
N ILE A 62 11.57 -18.61 -11.89
CA ILE A 62 12.01 -19.10 -10.57
C ILE A 62 12.99 -20.26 -10.73
N ALA A 63 12.74 -21.19 -11.67
CA ALA A 63 13.66 -22.28 -11.97
C ALA A 63 15.01 -21.76 -12.52
N VAL A 64 14.98 -20.73 -13.39
CA VAL A 64 16.19 -20.08 -13.89
C VAL A 64 16.96 -19.38 -12.76
N ILE A 65 16.26 -18.61 -11.90
CA ILE A 65 16.88 -17.98 -10.73
C ILE A 65 17.52 -19.04 -9.83
N GLY A 66 16.81 -20.15 -9.55
CA GLY A 66 17.34 -21.27 -8.78
C GLY A 66 18.57 -21.89 -9.41
N ALA A 67 18.54 -22.11 -10.73
CA ALA A 67 19.69 -22.64 -11.46
C ALA A 67 20.90 -21.70 -11.40
N VAL A 68 20.69 -20.38 -11.62
CA VAL A 68 21.76 -19.38 -11.57
C VAL A 68 22.37 -19.28 -10.15
N VAL A 69 21.51 -19.25 -9.12
CA VAL A 69 21.95 -19.18 -7.72
C VAL A 69 22.66 -20.46 -7.26
N CYS A 70 22.30 -21.62 -7.83
CA CYS A 70 22.94 -22.91 -7.54
C CYS A 70 24.21 -23.16 -8.36
N LEU A 71 24.56 -22.31 -9.33
CA LEU A 71 25.82 -22.45 -10.09
C LEU A 71 27.02 -22.43 -9.13
N PRO A 72 28.07 -23.23 -9.41
CA PRO A 72 29.30 -23.22 -8.63
C PRO A 72 29.89 -21.78 -8.63
N GLY A 73 30.01 -21.18 -7.47
CA GLY A 73 30.56 -19.85 -7.30
C GLY A 73 30.96 -19.63 -5.84
N GLU A 74 31.68 -18.55 -5.56
CA GLU A 74 32.21 -18.22 -4.25
C GLU A 74 31.16 -17.70 -3.25
N LEU A 75 29.89 -17.57 -3.67
CA LEU A 75 28.83 -17.03 -2.83
C LEU A 75 28.48 -17.99 -1.68
N PRO A 76 28.41 -17.50 -0.43
CA PRO A 76 27.93 -18.25 0.72
C PRO A 76 26.50 -18.78 0.49
N ALA A 77 26.17 -19.92 1.09
CA ALA A 77 24.84 -20.53 0.94
C ALA A 77 23.70 -19.61 1.42
N GLU A 78 23.95 -18.80 2.44
CA GLU A 78 23.00 -17.82 2.99
C GLU A 78 22.64 -16.73 1.97
N VAL A 79 23.66 -16.17 1.30
CA VAL A 79 23.49 -15.18 0.23
C VAL A 79 22.66 -15.76 -0.91
N ARG A 80 22.99 -16.98 -1.35
CA ARG A 80 22.25 -17.67 -2.42
C ARG A 80 20.79 -17.87 -2.07
N LEU A 81 20.52 -18.28 -0.83
CA LEU A 81 19.15 -18.51 -0.37
C LEU A 81 18.35 -17.21 -0.28
N ALA A 82 18.95 -16.13 0.24
CA ALA A 82 18.33 -14.81 0.30
C ALA A 82 18.03 -14.28 -1.11
N LEU A 83 18.97 -14.40 -2.05
CA LEU A 83 18.78 -14.02 -3.46
C LEU A 83 17.66 -14.83 -4.13
N PHE A 84 17.63 -16.14 -3.89
CA PHE A 84 16.58 -17.01 -4.42
C PHE A 84 15.21 -16.65 -3.85
N ALA A 85 15.10 -16.42 -2.54
CA ALA A 85 13.87 -16.03 -1.87
C ALA A 85 13.35 -14.68 -2.40
N PHE A 86 14.23 -13.67 -2.50
CA PHE A 86 13.88 -12.34 -2.98
C PHE A 86 13.49 -12.34 -4.47
N GLY A 87 14.29 -13.00 -5.32
CA GLY A 87 14.02 -13.12 -6.75
C GLY A 87 12.71 -13.86 -7.02
N SER A 88 12.46 -14.96 -6.28
CA SER A 88 11.22 -15.72 -6.38
C SER A 88 10.01 -14.88 -5.93
N ALA A 89 10.12 -14.15 -4.82
CA ALA A 89 9.06 -13.27 -4.35
C ALA A 89 8.73 -12.18 -5.39
N THR A 90 9.76 -11.54 -5.96
CA THR A 90 9.59 -10.51 -6.99
C THR A 90 8.88 -11.05 -8.24
N VAL A 91 9.25 -12.25 -8.69
CA VAL A 91 8.59 -12.91 -9.82
C VAL A 91 7.14 -13.26 -9.49
N LEU A 92 6.88 -13.81 -8.30
CA LEU A 92 5.52 -14.17 -7.87
C LEU A 92 4.62 -12.94 -7.74
N TRP A 93 5.09 -11.85 -7.16
CA TRP A 93 4.35 -10.59 -7.05
C TRP A 93 4.03 -9.94 -8.40
N THR A 94 4.89 -10.16 -9.40
CA THR A 94 4.76 -9.51 -10.72
C THR A 94 3.92 -10.34 -11.69
N LEU A 95 4.08 -11.65 -11.68
CA LEU A 95 3.53 -12.54 -12.72
C LEU A 95 2.38 -13.44 -12.24
N THR A 96 2.02 -13.41 -10.95
CA THR A 96 0.94 -14.24 -10.42
C THR A 96 -0.08 -13.41 -9.67
N ASP A 97 -1.29 -13.98 -9.49
CA ASP A 97 -2.36 -13.38 -8.70
C ASP A 97 -2.35 -13.89 -7.24
N LEU A 98 -1.21 -14.43 -6.77
CA LEU A 98 -1.06 -14.86 -5.38
C LEU A 98 -1.16 -13.65 -4.44
N GLU A 99 -1.79 -13.88 -3.29
CA GLU A 99 -1.90 -12.83 -2.26
C GLU A 99 -0.50 -12.37 -1.84
N PRO A 100 -0.19 -11.06 -1.94
CA PRO A 100 1.16 -10.57 -1.66
C PRO A 100 1.69 -10.94 -0.27
N GLY A 101 0.80 -10.98 0.75
CA GLY A 101 1.16 -11.36 2.11
C GLY A 101 1.61 -12.82 2.21
N TYR A 102 0.94 -13.73 1.49
CA TYR A 102 1.35 -15.13 1.43
C TYR A 102 2.75 -15.30 0.83
N VAL A 103 3.02 -14.59 -0.27
CA VAL A 103 4.34 -14.60 -0.92
C VAL A 103 5.41 -14.02 -0.02
N ALA A 104 5.15 -12.87 0.64
CA ALA A 104 6.09 -12.22 1.55
C ALA A 104 6.47 -13.12 2.74
N LEU A 105 5.46 -13.72 3.39
CA LEU A 105 5.69 -14.65 4.49
C LEU A 105 6.48 -15.87 4.04
N GLY A 106 6.12 -16.46 2.89
CA GLY A 106 6.82 -17.61 2.34
C GLY A 106 8.29 -17.32 1.99
N ALA A 107 8.55 -16.16 1.40
CA ALA A 107 9.90 -15.72 1.06
C ALA A 107 10.73 -15.38 2.31
N GLY A 108 10.13 -14.68 3.28
CA GLY A 108 10.78 -14.40 4.57
C GLY A 108 11.13 -15.67 5.34
N LEU A 109 10.20 -16.64 5.40
CA LEU A 109 10.47 -17.95 5.98
C LEU A 109 11.62 -18.66 5.27
N LEU A 110 11.61 -18.66 3.93
CA LEU A 110 12.64 -19.31 3.11
C LEU A 110 14.02 -18.64 3.31
N ALA A 111 14.07 -17.33 3.47
CA ALA A 111 15.32 -16.60 3.69
C ALA A 111 15.87 -16.80 5.12
N CYS A 112 15.00 -16.80 6.15
CA CYS A 112 15.41 -16.75 7.55
C CYS A 112 15.55 -18.13 8.20
N ILE A 113 14.62 -19.07 7.97
CA ILE A 113 14.60 -20.34 8.74
C ILE A 113 15.80 -21.24 8.43
N PRO A 114 16.13 -21.54 7.16
CA PRO A 114 17.26 -22.42 6.86
C PRO A 114 18.62 -21.82 7.22
N THR A 115 18.69 -20.49 7.38
CA THR A 115 19.91 -19.76 7.78
C THR A 115 20.04 -19.60 9.30
N GLY A 116 19.13 -20.19 10.10
CA GLY A 116 19.13 -20.08 11.57
C GLY A 116 18.62 -18.73 12.10
N ARG A 117 18.10 -17.84 11.25
CA ARG A 117 17.65 -16.49 11.60
C ARG A 117 16.13 -16.44 11.92
N GLN A 118 15.59 -17.48 12.55
CA GLN A 118 14.16 -17.55 12.88
C GLN A 118 13.71 -16.38 13.77
N GLU A 119 14.56 -15.90 14.69
CA GLU A 119 14.25 -14.78 15.57
C GLU A 119 14.01 -13.49 14.76
N GLN A 120 14.80 -13.23 13.74
CA GLN A 120 14.62 -12.11 12.81
C GLN A 120 13.25 -12.15 12.11
N PHE A 121 12.80 -13.34 11.68
CA PHE A 121 11.49 -13.49 11.06
C PHE A 121 10.36 -13.15 12.03
N PHE A 122 10.41 -13.65 13.27
CA PHE A 122 9.34 -13.39 14.26
C PHE A 122 9.41 -11.97 14.82
N SER A 123 10.59 -11.41 15.01
CA SER A 123 10.76 -10.03 15.49
C SER A 123 10.26 -8.98 14.51
N ALA A 124 10.15 -9.31 13.22
CA ALA A 124 9.59 -8.41 12.20
C ALA A 124 8.16 -7.95 12.51
N LEU A 125 7.33 -8.76 13.21
CA LEU A 125 6.02 -8.33 13.71
C LEU A 125 6.11 -7.32 14.87
N GLY A 126 7.22 -7.27 15.57
CA GLY A 126 7.51 -6.29 16.62
C GLY A 126 8.05 -4.96 16.10
N ASN A 127 8.31 -4.85 14.80
CA ASN A 127 8.85 -3.64 14.19
C ASN A 127 7.88 -2.46 14.32
N ASP A 128 8.42 -1.27 14.60
CA ASP A 128 7.66 -0.03 14.80
C ASP A 128 6.75 0.31 13.61
N VAL A 129 7.18 0.03 12.39
CA VAL A 129 6.37 0.25 11.18
C VAL A 129 5.11 -0.60 11.17
N VAL A 130 5.17 -1.84 11.65
CA VAL A 130 4.00 -2.73 11.74
C VAL A 130 2.98 -2.15 12.73
N TRP A 131 3.42 -1.70 13.90
CA TRP A 131 2.56 -1.06 14.88
C TRP A 131 2.01 0.27 14.41
N LEU A 132 2.82 1.07 13.70
CA LEU A 132 2.39 2.32 13.08
C LEU A 132 1.25 2.07 12.07
N ILE A 133 1.36 1.05 11.22
CA ILE A 133 0.32 0.67 10.26
C ILE A 133 -0.97 0.25 10.97
N ILE A 134 -0.88 -0.57 12.00
CA ILE A 134 -2.04 -1.00 12.81
C ILE A 134 -2.76 0.23 13.38
N GLY A 135 -2.03 1.12 14.06
CA GLY A 135 -2.59 2.32 14.64
C GLY A 135 -3.18 3.28 13.60
N ALA A 136 -2.51 3.44 12.46
CA ALA A 136 -2.97 4.26 11.35
C ALA A 136 -4.30 3.76 10.76
N PHE A 137 -4.50 2.44 10.62
CA PHE A 137 -5.78 1.88 10.19
C PHE A 137 -6.90 2.15 11.19
N ILE A 138 -6.64 2.04 12.49
CA ILE A 138 -7.62 2.33 13.54
C ILE A 138 -8.01 3.80 13.51
N ILE A 139 -7.04 4.72 13.41
CA ILE A 139 -7.28 6.17 13.27
C ILE A 139 -8.07 6.45 12.00
N GLY A 140 -7.70 5.84 10.89
CA GLY A 140 -8.40 5.96 9.61
C GLY A 140 -9.86 5.48 9.69
N GLY A 141 -10.10 4.34 10.34
CA GLY A 141 -11.44 3.80 10.59
C GLY A 141 -12.30 4.72 11.46
N ALA A 142 -11.74 5.26 12.55
CA ALA A 142 -12.41 6.22 13.42
C ALA A 142 -12.74 7.53 12.67
N THR A 143 -11.80 8.02 11.86
CA THR A 143 -11.99 9.25 11.06
C THR A 143 -13.09 9.06 10.02
N ALA A 144 -13.10 7.94 9.31
CA ALA A 144 -14.15 7.60 8.34
C ALA A 144 -15.52 7.42 9.03
N GLY A 145 -15.56 6.66 10.13
CA GLY A 145 -16.79 6.38 10.88
C GLY A 145 -17.39 7.60 11.58
N SER A 146 -16.59 8.59 11.97
CA SER A 146 -17.08 9.84 12.59
C SER A 146 -17.79 10.77 11.63
N GLY A 147 -17.54 10.65 10.30
CA GLY A 147 -18.04 11.58 9.28
C GLY A 147 -17.25 12.89 9.16
N LEU A 148 -16.22 13.10 9.97
CA LEU A 148 -15.43 14.34 9.99
C LEU A 148 -14.82 14.65 8.61
N ALA A 149 -14.22 13.67 7.96
CA ALA A 149 -13.58 13.83 6.66
C ALA A 149 -14.59 14.22 5.56
N ALA A 150 -15.74 13.56 5.53
CA ALA A 150 -16.83 13.87 4.60
C ALA A 150 -17.38 15.30 4.84
N ARG A 151 -17.55 15.69 6.10
CA ARG A 151 -17.99 17.02 6.48
C ARG A 151 -17.02 18.11 6.04
N LEU A 152 -15.73 17.94 6.31
CA LEU A 152 -14.69 18.88 5.89
C LEU A 152 -14.67 19.05 4.38
N THR A 153 -14.70 17.94 3.66
CA THR A 153 -14.75 17.92 2.19
C THR A 153 -15.98 18.66 1.67
N SER A 154 -17.17 18.34 2.20
CA SER A 154 -18.42 18.97 1.80
C SER A 154 -18.45 20.48 2.10
N ALA A 155 -17.88 20.90 3.22
CA ALA A 155 -17.81 22.31 3.60
C ALA A 155 -16.89 23.13 2.67
N ILE A 156 -15.79 22.54 2.19
CA ILE A 156 -14.88 23.19 1.23
C ILE A 156 -15.53 23.23 -0.16
N VAL A 157 -16.01 22.09 -0.63
CA VAL A 157 -16.62 21.92 -1.96
C VAL A 157 -17.87 22.79 -2.12
N GLY A 158 -18.69 22.92 -1.07
CA GLY A 158 -19.90 23.74 -1.06
C GLY A 158 -19.67 25.25 -1.30
N ARG A 159 -18.41 25.71 -1.28
CA ARG A 159 -18.05 27.10 -1.61
C ARG A 159 -17.84 27.33 -3.11
N ALA A 160 -17.88 26.29 -3.94
CA ALA A 160 -17.69 26.40 -5.37
C ALA A 160 -18.83 27.16 -6.03
N ARG A 161 -18.50 28.15 -6.86
CA ARG A 161 -19.48 28.95 -7.62
C ARG A 161 -19.51 28.62 -9.11
N THR A 162 -18.45 28.04 -9.63
CA THR A 162 -18.30 27.63 -11.03
C THR A 162 -17.72 26.22 -11.09
N VAL A 163 -17.84 25.54 -12.25
CA VAL A 163 -17.23 24.22 -12.48
C VAL A 163 -15.73 24.26 -12.26
N ARG A 164 -15.04 25.31 -12.75
CA ARG A 164 -13.61 25.50 -12.50
C ARG A 164 -13.33 25.62 -10.98
N GLY A 165 -14.14 26.43 -10.29
CA GLY A 165 -14.04 26.56 -8.83
C GLY A 165 -14.27 25.24 -8.11
N LEU A 166 -15.21 24.40 -8.59
CA LEU A 166 -15.46 23.08 -8.05
C LEU A 166 -14.22 22.17 -8.15
N MET A 167 -13.55 22.12 -9.32
CA MET A 167 -12.33 21.31 -9.49
C MET A 167 -11.24 21.75 -8.48
N TRP A 168 -11.03 23.05 -8.32
CA TRP A 168 -10.07 23.58 -7.35
C TRP A 168 -10.48 23.32 -5.90
N MET A 169 -11.75 23.46 -5.55
CA MET A 169 -12.23 23.19 -4.19
C MET A 169 -12.13 21.70 -3.84
N VAL A 170 -12.43 20.81 -4.79
CA VAL A 170 -12.21 19.37 -4.61
C VAL A 170 -10.73 19.08 -4.39
N THR A 171 -9.84 19.62 -5.20
CA THR A 171 -8.38 19.45 -5.01
C THR A 171 -7.95 19.97 -3.63
N ALA A 172 -8.38 21.18 -3.26
CA ALA A 172 -8.07 21.78 -1.96
C ALA A 172 -8.65 21.00 -0.78
N ALA A 173 -9.76 20.28 -0.96
CA ALA A 173 -10.34 19.42 0.07
C ALA A 173 -9.61 18.07 0.20
N VAL A 174 -9.13 17.52 -0.91
CA VAL A 174 -8.49 16.18 -0.94
C VAL A 174 -7.06 16.23 -0.38
N VAL A 175 -6.29 17.27 -0.65
CA VAL A 175 -4.89 17.37 -0.18
C VAL A 175 -4.78 17.26 1.35
N PRO A 176 -5.52 18.00 2.17
CA PRO A 176 -5.47 17.86 3.63
C PRO A 176 -5.92 16.49 4.15
N LEU A 177 -6.76 15.77 3.39
CA LEU A 177 -7.16 14.41 3.79
C LEU A 177 -5.97 13.43 3.86
N SER A 178 -4.86 13.70 3.17
CA SER A 178 -3.66 12.87 3.26
C SER A 178 -3.05 12.85 4.66
N PHE A 179 -3.23 13.91 5.43
CA PHE A 179 -2.79 14.02 6.82
C PHE A 179 -3.81 13.45 7.82
N LEU A 180 -5.09 13.37 7.44
CA LEU A 180 -6.17 12.92 8.32
C LEU A 180 -6.48 11.42 8.17
N VAL A 181 -6.31 10.88 6.97
CA VAL A 181 -6.65 9.48 6.65
C VAL A 181 -5.45 8.81 6.00
N PRO A 182 -4.69 8.01 6.74
CA PRO A 182 -3.43 7.40 6.28
C PRO A 182 -3.65 6.19 5.37
N SER A 183 -4.60 6.28 4.45
CA SER A 183 -4.93 5.22 3.49
C SER A 183 -5.52 5.81 2.21
N THR A 184 -4.90 5.54 1.08
CA THR A 184 -5.42 5.97 -0.24
C THR A 184 -6.81 5.42 -0.52
N SER A 185 -7.05 4.14 -0.21
CA SER A 185 -8.37 3.51 -0.35
C SER A 185 -9.40 4.10 0.62
N GLY A 186 -8.99 4.39 1.87
CA GLY A 186 -9.85 5.04 2.86
C GLY A 186 -10.27 6.45 2.42
N ARG A 187 -9.33 7.24 1.88
CA ARG A 187 -9.64 8.56 1.31
C ARG A 187 -10.60 8.48 0.12
N ALA A 188 -10.37 7.52 -0.78
CA ALA A 188 -11.25 7.27 -1.91
C ALA A 188 -12.67 6.90 -1.46
N ALA A 189 -12.82 6.02 -0.47
CA ALA A 189 -14.10 5.62 0.10
C ALA A 189 -14.87 6.80 0.75
N VAL A 190 -14.17 7.70 1.44
CA VAL A 190 -14.77 8.94 2.01
C VAL A 190 -15.24 9.89 0.92
N LEU A 191 -14.52 9.96 -0.21
CA LEU A 191 -14.84 10.87 -1.32
C LEU A 191 -15.96 10.34 -2.22
N LEU A 192 -16.18 9.03 -2.28
CA LEU A 192 -17.18 8.42 -3.16
C LEU A 192 -18.61 8.94 -2.91
N PRO A 193 -19.13 9.05 -1.67
CA PRO A 193 -20.44 9.65 -1.43
C PRO A 193 -20.51 11.13 -1.85
N VAL A 194 -19.41 11.88 -1.70
CA VAL A 194 -19.32 13.27 -2.15
C VAL A 194 -19.38 13.36 -3.68
N TYR A 195 -18.63 12.47 -4.37
CA TYR A 195 -18.69 12.33 -5.81
C TYR A 195 -20.12 12.07 -6.30
N ARG A 196 -20.79 11.05 -5.76
CA ARG A 196 -22.17 10.68 -6.12
C ARG A 196 -23.15 11.84 -5.90
N SER A 197 -23.08 12.49 -4.75
CA SER A 197 -23.95 13.62 -4.47
C SER A 197 -23.71 14.82 -5.41
N LEU A 198 -22.47 15.04 -5.85
CA LEU A 198 -22.16 16.09 -6.82
C LEU A 198 -22.66 15.74 -8.22
N THR A 199 -22.44 14.51 -8.68
CA THR A 199 -22.83 14.06 -10.01
C THR A 199 -24.33 14.04 -10.18
N GLU A 200 -25.09 13.56 -9.19
CA GLU A 200 -26.56 13.59 -9.17
C GLU A 200 -27.10 15.02 -9.25
N ARG A 201 -26.52 15.96 -8.50
CA ARG A 201 -26.98 17.38 -8.46
C ARG A 201 -26.63 18.14 -9.72
N LEU A 202 -25.48 17.88 -10.31
CA LEU A 202 -25.00 18.61 -11.49
C LEU A 202 -25.67 18.07 -12.77
N GLY A 203 -26.04 16.80 -12.82
CA GLY A 203 -26.72 16.16 -13.95
C GLY A 203 -25.97 16.24 -15.28
N ASP A 204 -24.62 16.39 -15.24
CA ASP A 204 -23.78 16.58 -16.42
C ASP A 204 -22.71 15.50 -16.47
N ALA A 205 -22.82 14.59 -17.44
CA ALA A 205 -21.93 13.45 -17.61
C ALA A 205 -20.46 13.83 -17.82
N ARG A 206 -20.17 15.00 -18.43
CA ARG A 206 -18.80 15.43 -18.68
C ARG A 206 -18.14 15.94 -17.40
N ILE A 207 -18.91 16.67 -16.59
CA ILE A 207 -18.43 17.13 -15.27
C ILE A 207 -18.26 15.93 -14.34
N ALA A 208 -19.20 14.97 -14.35
CA ALA A 208 -19.11 13.72 -13.60
C ALA A 208 -17.83 12.95 -13.95
N LYS A 209 -17.54 12.79 -15.25
CA LYS A 209 -16.31 12.16 -15.73
C LYS A 209 -15.04 12.89 -15.28
N ALA A 210 -15.03 14.22 -15.35
CA ALA A 210 -13.90 15.02 -14.88
C ALA A 210 -13.67 14.85 -13.35
N LEU A 211 -14.74 14.76 -12.55
CA LEU A 211 -14.67 14.50 -11.12
C LEU A 211 -14.22 13.07 -10.81
N ALA A 212 -14.70 12.06 -11.57
CA ALA A 212 -14.28 10.66 -11.45
C ALA A 212 -12.78 10.47 -11.70
N LEU A 213 -12.20 11.28 -12.59
CA LEU A 213 -10.76 11.31 -12.84
C LEU A 213 -10.01 12.13 -11.77
N LEU A 214 -10.50 13.32 -11.43
CA LEU A 214 -9.81 14.24 -10.53
C LEU A 214 -9.67 13.69 -9.11
N MET A 215 -10.76 13.19 -8.52
CA MET A 215 -10.78 12.81 -7.10
C MET A 215 -9.75 11.72 -6.78
N PRO A 216 -9.76 10.54 -7.42
CA PRO A 216 -8.80 9.50 -7.10
C PRO A 216 -7.37 9.87 -7.50
N THR A 217 -7.17 10.61 -8.58
CA THR A 217 -5.82 10.99 -9.01
C THR A 217 -5.18 12.00 -8.05
N VAL A 218 -5.94 12.98 -7.53
CA VAL A 218 -5.45 13.87 -6.48
C VAL A 218 -5.21 13.11 -5.18
N VAL A 219 -6.06 12.14 -4.82
CA VAL A 219 -5.80 11.26 -3.66
C VAL A 219 -4.43 10.60 -3.77
N LEU A 220 -4.08 10.12 -4.95
CA LEU A 220 -2.82 9.41 -5.18
C LEU A 220 -1.61 10.34 -5.15
N VAL A 221 -1.62 11.43 -5.91
CA VAL A 221 -0.45 12.33 -5.95
C VAL A 221 -0.27 13.14 -4.66
N SER A 222 -1.34 13.42 -3.90
CA SER A 222 -1.24 14.09 -2.60
C SER A 222 -0.70 13.17 -1.49
N THR A 223 -0.62 11.88 -1.72
CA THR A 223 -0.06 10.90 -0.78
C THR A 223 1.38 11.24 -0.40
N THR A 224 2.15 11.74 -1.36
CA THR A 224 3.55 12.17 -1.18
C THR A 224 3.74 13.24 -0.10
N ALA A 225 2.68 14.00 0.24
CA ALA A 225 2.76 15.10 1.19
C ALA A 225 3.05 14.67 2.63
N THR A 226 2.85 13.41 2.97
CA THR A 226 2.99 12.92 4.36
C THR A 226 3.57 11.52 4.41
N LEU A 227 4.44 11.27 5.39
CA LEU A 227 5.07 9.97 5.61
C LEU A 227 4.04 8.86 5.83
N VAL A 228 2.99 9.13 6.60
CA VAL A 228 1.91 8.16 6.89
C VAL A 228 0.88 8.06 5.76
N GLY A 229 1.05 8.78 4.66
CA GLY A 229 0.12 8.80 3.53
C GLY A 229 0.02 7.47 2.78
N ALA A 230 1.13 6.72 2.75
CA ALA A 230 1.19 5.38 2.16
C ALA A 230 2.09 4.45 2.97
N THR A 231 1.73 3.18 3.00
CA THR A 231 2.55 2.12 3.63
C THR A 231 3.92 1.97 2.95
N SER A 232 4.01 2.26 1.64
CA SER A 232 5.26 2.25 0.88
C SER A 232 6.32 3.19 1.45
N HIS A 233 5.91 4.36 1.95
CA HIS A 233 6.84 5.32 2.56
C HIS A 233 7.43 4.77 3.85
N LEU A 234 6.58 4.19 4.71
CA LEU A 234 6.98 3.62 5.98
C LEU A 234 7.98 2.47 5.79
N VAL A 235 7.68 1.60 4.83
CA VAL A 235 8.57 0.49 4.45
C VAL A 235 9.90 1.02 3.87
N ALA A 236 9.86 2.08 3.06
CA ALA A 236 11.06 2.66 2.48
C ALA A 236 11.98 3.26 3.55
N VAL A 237 11.41 3.97 4.54
CA VAL A 237 12.18 4.55 5.65
C VAL A 237 12.73 3.46 6.57
N ASP A 238 11.98 2.39 6.82
CA ASP A 238 12.46 1.27 7.62
C ASP A 238 13.62 0.51 6.91
N LEU A 239 13.51 0.27 5.61
CA LEU A 239 14.61 -0.33 4.83
C LEU A 239 15.86 0.57 4.81
N LEU A 240 15.69 1.89 4.75
CA LEU A 240 16.78 2.85 4.91
C LEU A 240 17.45 2.66 6.28
N GLN A 241 16.66 2.65 7.34
CA GLN A 241 17.17 2.50 8.71
C GLN A 241 17.88 1.16 8.91
N GLN A 242 17.34 0.06 8.40
CA GLN A 242 17.97 -1.26 8.49
C GLN A 242 19.30 -1.32 7.73
N THR A 243 19.42 -0.59 6.61
CA THR A 243 20.59 -0.68 5.72
C THR A 243 21.70 0.30 6.12
N THR A 244 21.36 1.54 6.52
CA THR A 244 22.34 2.61 6.74
C THR A 244 22.35 3.15 8.16
N GLY A 245 21.34 2.84 8.96
CA GLY A 245 21.11 3.45 10.27
C GLY A 245 20.43 4.83 10.21
N ASP A 246 20.28 5.41 9.01
CA ASP A 246 19.61 6.70 8.82
C ASP A 246 18.09 6.55 8.84
N THR A 247 17.41 7.64 9.17
CA THR A 247 15.95 7.68 9.15
C THR A 247 15.44 9.01 8.62
N ILE A 248 14.17 9.06 8.21
CA ILE A 248 13.49 10.29 7.80
C ILE A 248 12.35 10.56 8.79
N SER A 249 12.46 11.63 9.56
CA SER A 249 11.41 12.04 10.49
C SER A 249 10.14 12.49 9.75
N TYR A 250 9.00 12.47 10.45
CA TYR A 250 7.74 12.97 9.89
C TYR A 250 7.85 14.43 9.40
N LEU A 251 8.53 15.27 10.18
CA LEU A 251 8.73 16.69 9.84
C LEU A 251 9.59 16.86 8.57
N GLN A 252 10.70 16.12 8.47
CA GLN A 252 11.54 16.13 7.27
C GLN A 252 10.75 15.69 6.03
N TRP A 253 10.02 14.57 6.15
CA TRP A 253 9.17 14.10 5.05
C TRP A 253 8.16 15.16 4.63
N ALA A 254 7.44 15.76 5.60
CA ALA A 254 6.44 16.78 5.30
C ALA A 254 7.07 18.03 4.66
N LEU A 255 8.25 18.45 5.12
CA LEU A 255 8.99 19.59 4.54
C LEU A 255 9.31 19.37 3.06
N TRP A 256 9.71 18.17 2.71
CA TRP A 256 10.09 17.82 1.34
C TRP A 256 8.90 17.42 0.48
N GLY A 257 8.00 16.62 1.03
CA GLY A 257 6.90 16.00 0.30
C GLY A 257 5.67 16.89 0.14
N ALA A 258 5.32 17.72 1.13
CA ALA A 258 4.10 18.52 1.06
C ALA A 258 4.12 19.56 -0.06
N PRO A 259 5.20 20.34 -0.30
CA PRO A 259 5.28 21.24 -1.44
C PRO A 259 5.13 20.51 -2.78
N PHE A 260 5.77 19.37 -2.91
CA PHE A 260 5.68 18.53 -4.11
C PHE A 260 4.27 17.97 -4.31
N GLY A 261 3.66 17.39 -3.28
CA GLY A 261 2.31 16.82 -3.34
C GLY A 261 1.24 17.85 -3.68
N ILE A 262 1.38 19.08 -3.17
CA ILE A 262 0.52 20.22 -3.54
C ILE A 262 0.73 20.58 -5.01
N ALA A 263 1.97 20.75 -5.46
CA ALA A 263 2.28 21.08 -6.84
C ALA A 263 1.80 19.99 -7.82
N ALA A 264 2.00 18.71 -7.51
CA ALA A 264 1.50 17.60 -8.31
C ALA A 264 -0.04 17.59 -8.38
N SER A 265 -0.72 17.90 -7.27
CA SER A 265 -2.18 18.03 -7.22
C SER A 265 -2.68 19.19 -8.11
N VAL A 266 -1.96 20.30 -8.12
CA VAL A 266 -2.22 21.44 -9.03
C VAL A 266 -2.06 21.02 -10.49
N VAL A 267 -0.97 20.32 -10.82
CA VAL A 267 -0.72 19.79 -12.19
C VAL A 267 -1.87 18.89 -12.63
N VAL A 268 -2.28 17.93 -11.80
CA VAL A 268 -3.42 17.05 -12.09
C VAL A 268 -4.71 17.84 -12.27
N CYS A 269 -5.02 18.80 -11.40
CA CYS A 269 -6.22 19.61 -11.50
C CYS A 269 -6.26 20.41 -12.80
N VAL A 270 -5.14 20.99 -13.21
CA VAL A 270 -5.01 21.72 -14.48
C VAL A 270 -5.15 20.78 -15.67
N ALA A 271 -4.48 19.62 -15.64
CA ALA A 271 -4.54 18.63 -16.71
C ALA A 271 -5.96 18.08 -16.91
N VAL A 272 -6.68 17.71 -15.84
CA VAL A 272 -8.06 17.26 -15.93
C VAL A 272 -8.95 18.33 -16.54
N GLN A 273 -8.84 19.57 -16.07
CA GLN A 273 -9.62 20.67 -16.63
C GLN A 273 -9.27 20.94 -18.11
N ALA A 274 -7.99 20.85 -18.48
CA ALA A 274 -7.56 21.11 -19.84
C ALA A 274 -8.03 20.05 -20.83
N LEU A 275 -7.99 18.77 -20.43
CA LEU A 275 -8.27 17.64 -21.31
C LEU A 275 -9.77 17.28 -21.38
N PHE A 276 -10.52 17.44 -20.27
CA PHE A 276 -11.87 16.90 -20.15
C PHE A 276 -12.99 17.93 -20.06
N LEU A 277 -12.66 19.24 -19.83
CA LEU A 277 -13.66 20.30 -19.74
C LEU A 277 -13.43 21.37 -20.82
N ARG A 278 -14.49 21.77 -21.52
CA ARG A 278 -14.46 22.89 -22.46
C ARG A 278 -14.34 24.23 -21.72
N ARG A 279 -13.93 25.28 -22.42
CA ARG A 279 -13.75 26.62 -21.82
C ARG A 279 -15.05 27.23 -21.29
N ASP A 280 -16.16 27.02 -21.99
CA ASP A 280 -17.52 27.41 -21.62
C ASP A 280 -18.01 26.64 -20.38
N GLU A 281 -17.80 25.32 -20.35
CA GLU A 281 -18.16 24.47 -19.22
C GLU A 281 -17.44 24.87 -17.93
N ARG A 282 -16.13 25.20 -18.01
CA ARG A 282 -15.34 25.64 -16.85
C ARG A 282 -15.90 26.90 -16.19
N ARG A 283 -16.49 27.81 -17.00
CA ARG A 283 -17.08 29.08 -16.52
C ARG A 283 -18.52 28.96 -16.10
N ARG A 284 -19.17 27.82 -16.36
CA ARG A 284 -20.59 27.60 -16.02
C ARG A 284 -20.83 27.81 -14.52
N PRO A 285 -21.81 28.64 -14.13
CA PRO A 285 -22.19 28.85 -12.74
C PRO A 285 -22.93 27.62 -12.21
N ILE A 286 -22.59 27.17 -10.98
CA ILE A 286 -23.15 25.97 -10.32
C ILE A 286 -23.54 26.22 -8.87
N ALA A 287 -23.49 27.46 -8.41
CA ALA A 287 -23.67 27.81 -6.99
C ALA A 287 -24.96 27.26 -6.37
N HIS A 288 -26.06 27.28 -7.13
CA HIS A 288 -27.35 26.76 -6.65
C HIS A 288 -27.44 25.22 -6.63
N GLN A 289 -26.65 24.54 -7.46
CA GLN A 289 -26.63 23.07 -7.58
C GLN A 289 -25.72 22.41 -6.53
N VAL A 290 -24.63 23.11 -6.15
CA VAL A 290 -23.59 22.60 -5.25
C VAL A 290 -23.83 23.00 -3.79
N SER A 291 -24.84 23.84 -3.51
CA SER A 291 -25.24 24.13 -2.12
C SER A 291 -25.62 22.83 -1.42
N LEU A 292 -24.58 22.09 -1.02
CA LEU A 292 -24.70 20.96 -0.12
C LEU A 292 -25.42 21.49 1.12
N GLN A 293 -26.49 20.85 1.55
CA GLN A 293 -27.21 21.27 2.76
C GLN A 293 -26.19 21.61 3.86
N PRO A 294 -26.48 22.62 4.70
CA PRO A 294 -25.49 23.19 5.60
C PRO A 294 -25.09 22.24 6.74
N SER A 295 -24.53 21.08 6.40
CA SER A 295 -23.81 20.25 7.35
C SER A 295 -22.66 21.02 8.02
N GLY A 296 -22.19 22.11 7.38
CA GLY A 296 -21.17 22.99 7.92
C GLY A 296 -21.65 23.98 8.98
N ARG A 297 -22.96 24.17 9.15
CA ARG A 297 -23.53 25.10 10.15
C ARG A 297 -24.00 24.41 11.44
N SER A 298 -24.23 23.12 11.45
CA SER A 298 -24.50 22.39 12.68
C SER A 298 -23.21 22.24 13.52
N PRO A 299 -23.27 22.31 14.85
CA PRO A 299 -22.09 22.07 15.68
C PRO A 299 -21.51 20.70 15.43
N LEU A 300 -20.19 20.56 15.61
CA LEU A 300 -19.52 19.27 15.49
C LEU A 300 -20.15 18.27 16.46
N THR A 301 -20.44 17.07 15.99
CA THR A 301 -20.85 15.96 16.87
C THR A 301 -19.76 15.64 17.87
N ARG A 302 -20.13 14.92 18.95
CA ARG A 302 -19.14 14.46 19.93
C ARG A 302 -18.03 13.63 19.28
N ALA A 303 -18.40 12.72 18.37
CA ALA A 303 -17.45 11.87 17.66
C ALA A 303 -16.50 12.69 16.77
N GLU A 304 -17.03 13.63 15.99
CA GLU A 304 -16.22 14.53 15.15
C GLU A 304 -15.22 15.36 15.98
N ARG A 305 -15.64 15.87 17.14
CA ARG A 305 -14.75 16.65 18.02
C ARG A 305 -13.63 15.79 18.61
N ILE A 306 -13.95 14.59 19.08
CA ILE A 306 -12.95 13.68 19.66
C ILE A 306 -11.94 13.27 18.59
N VAL A 307 -12.40 12.85 17.41
CA VAL A 307 -11.51 12.48 16.30
C VAL A 307 -10.65 13.67 15.89
N ALA A 308 -11.22 14.86 15.72
CA ALA A 308 -10.47 16.06 15.36
C ALA A 308 -9.38 16.39 16.40
N ALA A 309 -9.72 16.29 17.69
CA ALA A 309 -8.77 16.55 18.79
C ALA A 309 -7.65 15.48 18.82
N VAL A 310 -8.00 14.19 18.74
CA VAL A 310 -7.01 13.11 18.82
C VAL A 310 -6.10 13.09 17.60
N VAL A 311 -6.66 13.24 16.39
CA VAL A 311 -5.85 13.31 15.16
C VAL A 311 -4.99 14.58 15.13
N GLY A 312 -5.54 15.73 15.59
CA GLY A 312 -4.78 16.95 15.72
C GLY A 312 -3.61 16.84 16.71
N LEU A 313 -3.83 16.20 17.87
CA LEU A 313 -2.78 15.92 18.85
C LEU A 313 -1.74 14.92 18.32
N ALA A 314 -2.17 13.89 17.61
CA ALA A 314 -1.25 12.94 16.97
C ALA A 314 -0.37 13.65 15.93
N LEU A 315 -0.95 14.52 15.11
CA LEU A 315 -0.20 15.33 14.13
C LEU A 315 0.82 16.26 14.82
N VAL A 316 0.41 16.92 15.91
CA VAL A 316 1.34 17.74 16.72
C VAL A 316 2.44 16.84 17.29
N GLY A 317 2.11 15.67 17.85
CA GLY A 317 3.09 14.72 18.36
C GLY A 317 4.10 14.28 17.29
N TRP A 318 3.65 13.96 16.09
CA TRP A 318 4.56 13.59 14.97
C TRP A 318 5.47 14.75 14.55
N LEU A 319 4.94 15.99 14.51
CA LEU A 319 5.73 17.16 14.13
C LEU A 319 6.72 17.58 15.22
N THR A 320 6.44 17.26 16.48
CA THR A 320 7.27 17.63 17.64
C THR A 320 8.08 16.46 18.19
N GLU A 321 8.18 15.36 17.46
CA GLU A 321 9.01 14.19 17.81
C GLU A 321 10.41 14.56 18.32
N PRO A 322 11.16 15.49 17.68
CA PRO A 322 12.47 15.90 18.16
C PRO A 322 12.49 16.52 19.57
N LEU A 323 11.33 17.02 20.07
CA LEU A 323 11.23 17.68 21.37
C LEU A 323 10.95 16.71 22.52
N HIS A 324 10.22 15.63 22.27
CA HIS A 324 9.77 14.68 23.30
C HIS A 324 10.33 13.26 23.14
N GLY A 325 10.97 12.94 22.01
CA GLY A 325 11.61 11.66 21.77
C GLY A 325 10.67 10.46 21.62
N LEU A 326 9.33 10.66 21.57
CA LEU A 326 8.38 9.59 21.30
C LEU A 326 8.30 9.35 19.80
N GLY A 327 8.69 8.16 19.35
CA GLY A 327 8.60 7.78 17.94
C GLY A 327 7.17 7.84 17.38
N ILE A 328 7.06 8.01 16.07
CA ILE A 328 5.79 8.13 15.33
C ILE A 328 4.84 6.97 15.65
N ALA A 329 5.36 5.74 15.76
CA ALA A 329 4.59 4.55 16.07
C ALA A 329 3.91 4.63 17.45
N ALA A 330 4.66 5.05 18.47
CA ALA A 330 4.15 5.20 19.83
C ALA A 330 2.99 6.22 19.89
N VAL A 331 3.18 7.41 19.31
CA VAL A 331 2.15 8.44 19.22
C VAL A 331 0.89 7.92 18.50
N THR A 332 1.09 7.17 17.41
CA THR A 332 -0.02 6.62 16.61
C THR A 332 -0.82 5.57 17.39
N ILE A 333 -0.13 4.68 18.11
CA ILE A 333 -0.81 3.66 18.94
C ILE A 333 -1.54 4.30 20.11
N ILE A 334 -0.94 5.30 20.78
CA ILE A 334 -1.63 6.05 21.84
C ILE A 334 -2.93 6.67 21.30
N ALA A 335 -2.88 7.34 20.14
CA ALA A 335 -4.05 7.91 19.50
C ALA A 335 -5.11 6.84 19.16
N ALA A 336 -4.70 5.69 18.63
CA ALA A 336 -5.59 4.58 18.30
C ALA A 336 -6.30 4.01 19.55
N VAL A 337 -5.55 3.83 20.64
CA VAL A 337 -6.10 3.34 21.93
C VAL A 337 -7.09 4.35 22.51
N VAL A 338 -6.78 5.65 22.47
CA VAL A 338 -7.69 6.71 22.95
C VAL A 338 -8.99 6.73 22.14
N LEU A 339 -8.92 6.58 20.81
CA LEU A 339 -10.11 6.50 19.95
C LEU A 339 -11.00 5.29 20.22
N CYS A 340 -10.45 4.22 20.78
CA CYS A 340 -11.17 3.01 21.16
C CYS A 340 -11.49 2.93 22.67
N ALA A 341 -11.07 3.94 23.48
CA ALA A 341 -11.21 3.90 24.93
C ALA A 341 -12.68 3.90 25.38
N PRO A 342 -13.07 3.04 26.34
CA PRO A 342 -14.43 2.99 26.87
C PRO A 342 -14.86 4.37 27.44
N GLY A 343 -16.05 4.83 27.07
CA GLY A 343 -16.63 6.11 27.54
C GLY A 343 -16.06 7.37 26.87
N ILE A 344 -14.83 7.37 26.40
CA ILE A 344 -14.19 8.53 25.74
C ILE A 344 -14.16 8.33 24.22
N GLY A 345 -13.79 7.14 23.77
CA GLY A 345 -13.58 6.81 22.36
C GLY A 345 -14.85 6.93 21.51
N VAL A 346 -14.64 6.82 20.21
CA VAL A 346 -15.67 6.96 19.16
C VAL A 346 -16.05 5.64 18.51
N MET A 347 -15.28 4.58 18.76
CA MET A 347 -15.51 3.24 18.25
C MET A 347 -15.15 2.18 19.30
N LYS A 348 -15.74 1.00 19.16
CA LYS A 348 -15.39 -0.13 20.04
C LYS A 348 -14.04 -0.73 19.62
N TRP A 349 -13.30 -1.29 20.58
CA TRP A 349 -12.02 -1.95 20.29
C TRP A 349 -12.13 -3.00 19.17
N LYS A 350 -13.18 -3.83 19.19
CA LYS A 350 -13.44 -4.85 18.14
C LYS A 350 -13.59 -4.21 16.76
N GLU A 351 -14.21 -3.05 16.65
CA GLU A 351 -14.38 -2.31 15.40
C GLU A 351 -13.03 -1.73 14.95
N GLY A 352 -12.22 -1.21 15.88
CA GLY A 352 -10.87 -0.73 15.61
C GLY A 352 -9.98 -1.82 15.04
N VAL A 353 -9.96 -3.00 15.68
CA VAL A 353 -9.19 -4.16 15.20
C VAL A 353 -9.71 -4.65 13.83
N ALA A 354 -11.02 -4.61 13.60
CA ALA A 354 -11.62 -4.99 12.31
C ALA A 354 -11.31 -3.99 11.18
N ALA A 355 -10.99 -2.74 11.50
CA ALA A 355 -10.56 -1.75 10.52
C ALA A 355 -9.13 -1.99 10.01
N VAL A 356 -8.33 -2.80 10.72
CA VAL A 356 -6.95 -3.13 10.33
C VAL A 356 -6.93 -4.07 9.14
N SER A 357 -6.14 -3.74 8.12
CA SER A 357 -5.88 -4.65 7.01
C SER A 357 -4.82 -5.68 7.39
N TRP A 358 -5.22 -6.77 8.05
CA TRP A 358 -4.33 -7.84 8.47
C TRP A 358 -3.51 -8.46 7.34
N PRO A 359 -4.05 -8.67 6.12
CA PRO A 359 -3.23 -9.11 4.99
C PRO A 359 -2.06 -8.16 4.70
N LEU A 360 -2.27 -6.84 4.82
CA LEU A 360 -1.21 -5.87 4.62
C LEU A 360 -0.19 -5.88 5.78
N VAL A 361 -0.63 -6.04 7.02
CA VAL A 361 0.25 -6.16 8.19
C VAL A 361 1.18 -7.36 8.04
N LEU A 362 0.63 -8.53 7.71
CA LEU A 362 1.41 -9.76 7.49
C LEU A 362 2.34 -9.63 6.27
N PHE A 363 1.88 -8.96 5.22
CA PHE A 363 2.71 -8.67 4.05
C PHE A 363 3.94 -7.84 4.44
N VAL A 364 3.74 -6.76 5.19
CA VAL A 364 4.84 -5.87 5.61
C VAL A 364 5.80 -6.61 6.53
N ALA A 365 5.31 -7.35 7.52
CA ALA A 365 6.17 -8.13 8.42
C ALA A 365 7.04 -9.15 7.66
N GLY A 366 6.42 -9.93 6.75
CA GLY A 366 7.17 -10.89 5.92
C GLY A 366 8.20 -10.23 5.00
N ALA A 367 7.85 -9.06 4.47
CA ALA A 367 8.73 -8.29 3.60
C ALA A 367 9.91 -7.64 4.35
N LEU A 368 9.68 -7.15 5.57
CA LEU A 368 10.74 -6.64 6.45
C LEU A 368 11.72 -7.75 6.85
N ALA A 369 11.19 -8.93 7.17
CA ALA A 369 12.04 -10.09 7.44
C ALA A 369 12.91 -10.47 6.22
N LEU A 370 12.33 -10.46 5.02
CA LEU A 370 13.06 -10.72 3.77
C LEU A 370 14.10 -9.63 3.48
N GLY A 371 13.73 -8.35 3.66
CA GLY A 371 14.65 -7.21 3.49
C GLY A 371 15.83 -7.26 4.45
N GLY A 372 15.56 -7.51 5.73
CA GLY A 372 16.61 -7.69 6.74
C GLY A 372 17.54 -8.86 6.41
N ALA A 373 17.00 -9.99 5.92
CA ALA A 373 17.82 -11.12 5.48
C ALA A 373 18.75 -10.76 4.30
N LEU A 374 18.30 -9.92 3.35
CA LEU A 374 19.14 -9.43 2.25
C LEU A 374 20.29 -8.58 2.76
N VAL A 375 20.03 -7.70 3.72
CA VAL A 375 21.05 -6.82 4.33
C VAL A 375 22.07 -7.65 5.11
N GLU A 376 21.61 -8.47 6.06
CA GLU A 376 22.49 -9.22 6.95
C GLU A 376 23.33 -10.30 6.24
N THR A 377 22.84 -10.84 5.12
CA THR A 377 23.61 -11.81 4.34
C THR A 377 24.59 -11.16 3.36
N GLY A 378 24.49 -9.84 3.11
CA GLY A 378 25.23 -9.17 2.04
C GLY A 378 24.70 -9.46 0.63
N ALA A 379 23.50 -10.06 0.52
CA ALA A 379 22.88 -10.35 -0.77
C ALA A 379 22.51 -9.04 -1.51
N GLY A 380 22.19 -7.98 -0.77
CA GLY A 380 21.97 -6.64 -1.30
C GLY A 380 23.20 -6.12 -2.06
N ASP A 381 24.37 -6.18 -1.44
CA ASP A 381 25.64 -5.73 -2.02
C ASP A 381 26.00 -6.50 -3.29
N TRP A 382 25.70 -7.79 -3.31
CA TRP A 382 25.92 -8.62 -4.50
C TRP A 382 25.01 -8.21 -5.67
N ILE A 383 23.73 -7.94 -5.40
CA ILE A 383 22.79 -7.46 -6.44
C ILE A 383 23.34 -6.20 -7.09
N VAL A 384 23.90 -5.31 -6.30
CA VAL A 384 24.43 -4.03 -6.74
C VAL A 384 25.69 -4.16 -7.55
N SER A 385 26.68 -4.87 -7.02
CA SER A 385 27.95 -5.08 -7.73
C SER A 385 27.70 -5.79 -9.07
N SER A 386 26.73 -6.73 -9.11
CA SER A 386 26.34 -7.40 -10.36
C SER A 386 25.64 -6.45 -11.33
N LEU A 387 24.77 -5.56 -10.83
CA LEU A 387 24.07 -4.57 -11.66
C LEU A 387 25.04 -3.56 -12.27
N PHE A 388 26.05 -3.14 -11.51
CA PHE A 388 27.10 -2.23 -11.98
C PHE A 388 27.98 -2.87 -13.05
N ALA A 389 28.40 -4.10 -12.84
CA ALA A 389 29.22 -4.83 -13.81
C ALA A 389 28.52 -4.94 -15.18
N VAL A 390 27.19 -4.95 -15.22
CA VAL A 390 26.39 -5.06 -16.47
C VAL A 390 26.02 -3.70 -17.05
N SER A 391 25.78 -2.66 -16.22
CA SER A 391 25.18 -1.39 -16.66
C SER A 391 26.18 -0.34 -17.15
N GLY A 392 27.47 -0.44 -16.78
CA GLY A 392 28.50 0.53 -17.17
C GLY A 392 28.27 1.96 -16.64
N ILE A 393 27.46 2.10 -15.57
CA ILE A 393 27.05 3.40 -15.00
C ILE A 393 28.23 4.10 -14.26
N GLU A 394 29.38 3.48 -14.15
CA GLU A 394 30.57 4.00 -13.45
C GLU A 394 31.05 5.40 -13.92
N GLY A 395 30.45 5.98 -14.98
CA GLY A 395 30.79 7.30 -15.53
C GLY A 395 29.77 8.42 -15.30
N LEU A 396 28.63 8.15 -14.63
CA LEU A 396 27.61 9.18 -14.42
C LEU A 396 27.93 10.03 -13.17
N THR A 397 28.59 11.16 -13.38
CA THR A 397 28.94 12.12 -12.30
C THR A 397 27.91 13.25 -12.12
N SER A 398 26.92 13.35 -12.99
CA SER A 398 25.91 14.42 -12.94
C SER A 398 24.76 14.05 -12.01
N ALA A 399 24.64 14.72 -10.85
CA ALA A 399 23.52 14.57 -9.92
C ALA A 399 22.15 14.75 -10.62
N LEU A 400 22.04 15.70 -11.53
CA LEU A 400 20.83 15.92 -12.31
C LEU A 400 20.45 14.71 -13.18
N ALA A 401 21.43 14.11 -13.87
CA ALA A 401 21.20 12.92 -14.67
C ALA A 401 20.72 11.74 -13.81
N LEU A 402 21.31 11.57 -12.63
CA LEU A 402 20.92 10.54 -11.66
C LEU A 402 19.49 10.77 -11.16
N VAL A 403 19.11 12.01 -10.81
CA VAL A 403 17.72 12.33 -10.43
C VAL A 403 16.75 11.99 -11.56
N VAL A 404 17.07 12.32 -12.80
CA VAL A 404 16.20 12.00 -13.95
C VAL A 404 16.05 10.50 -14.12
N ILE A 405 17.13 9.73 -14.00
CA ILE A 405 17.11 8.26 -14.12
C ILE A 405 16.30 7.65 -12.97
N ILE A 406 16.56 8.04 -11.72
CA ILE A 406 15.86 7.56 -10.55
C ILE A 406 14.37 7.88 -10.65
N ALA A 407 14.01 9.11 -11.03
CA ALA A 407 12.63 9.52 -11.22
C ALA A 407 11.95 8.72 -12.34
N ALA A 408 12.61 8.56 -13.49
CA ALA A 408 12.05 7.80 -14.61
C ALA A 408 11.82 6.33 -14.25
N LEU A 409 12.79 5.67 -13.62
CA LEU A 409 12.69 4.26 -13.22
C LEU A 409 11.62 4.06 -12.13
N SER A 410 11.60 4.90 -11.09
CA SER A 410 10.64 4.77 -10.00
C SER A 410 9.20 5.10 -10.46
N VAL A 411 9.02 6.15 -11.25
CA VAL A 411 7.71 6.53 -11.79
C VAL A 411 7.16 5.46 -12.74
N THR A 412 8.01 4.85 -13.59
CA THR A 412 7.56 3.82 -14.53
C THR A 412 7.38 2.43 -13.91
N ALA A 413 7.83 2.23 -12.68
CA ALA A 413 7.71 0.95 -11.97
C ALA A 413 6.27 0.42 -11.86
N HIS A 414 5.26 1.30 -11.89
CA HIS A 414 3.84 0.90 -11.85
C HIS A 414 3.36 0.13 -13.08
N PHE A 415 4.11 0.11 -14.18
CA PHE A 415 3.81 -0.70 -15.35
C PHE A 415 4.09 -2.19 -15.11
N TYR A 416 5.05 -2.51 -14.25
CA TYR A 416 5.47 -3.89 -13.99
C TYR A 416 4.91 -4.44 -12.69
N VAL A 417 4.79 -3.58 -11.65
CA VAL A 417 4.35 -3.96 -10.32
C VAL A 417 3.21 -3.04 -9.89
N THR A 418 2.02 -3.60 -9.73
CA THR A 418 0.80 -2.82 -9.43
C THR A 418 0.74 -2.30 -8.00
N SER A 419 1.26 -3.05 -7.02
CA SER A 419 1.22 -2.69 -5.60
C SER A 419 2.31 -1.67 -5.23
N HIS A 420 1.95 -0.53 -4.63
CA HIS A 420 2.90 0.48 -4.13
C HIS A 420 3.91 -0.11 -3.14
N THR A 421 3.43 -0.89 -2.16
CA THR A 421 4.28 -1.45 -1.11
C THR A 421 5.24 -2.51 -1.67
N VAL A 422 4.77 -3.34 -2.62
CA VAL A 422 5.63 -4.30 -3.31
C VAL A 422 6.73 -3.58 -4.10
N ARG A 423 6.39 -2.46 -4.77
CA ARG A 423 7.40 -1.64 -5.47
C ARG A 423 8.47 -1.12 -4.53
N ALA A 424 8.07 -0.61 -3.35
CA ALA A 424 9.03 -0.14 -2.36
C ALA A 424 9.99 -1.25 -1.93
N ILE A 425 9.47 -2.43 -1.58
CA ILE A 425 10.28 -3.57 -1.15
C ILE A 425 11.21 -4.07 -2.26
N ALA A 426 10.73 -4.11 -3.50
CA ALA A 426 11.50 -4.61 -4.63
C ALA A 426 12.59 -3.62 -5.11
N LEU A 427 12.34 -2.32 -5.01
CA LEU A 427 13.20 -1.30 -5.62
C LEU A 427 14.07 -0.53 -4.63
N ILE A 428 13.63 -0.32 -3.39
CA ILE A 428 14.43 0.43 -2.41
C ILE A 428 15.80 -0.21 -2.16
N PRO A 429 15.92 -1.53 -1.91
CA PRO A 429 17.24 -2.12 -1.68
C PRO A 429 18.21 -1.95 -2.86
N PRO A 430 17.84 -2.22 -4.12
CA PRO A 430 18.72 -1.93 -5.25
C PRO A 430 19.12 -0.45 -5.39
N PHE A 431 18.20 0.48 -5.08
CA PHE A 431 18.53 1.90 -5.14
C PHE A 431 19.41 2.37 -3.98
N LEU A 432 19.24 1.82 -2.76
CA LEU A 432 20.15 2.07 -1.63
C LEU A 432 21.56 1.62 -1.94
N ALA A 433 21.65 0.51 -2.55
CA ALA A 433 22.88 -0.07 -2.92
C ALA A 433 23.54 0.68 -4.10
N LEU A 434 22.76 1.19 -5.08
CA LEU A 434 23.24 2.18 -6.06
C LEU A 434 23.81 3.40 -5.33
N ALA A 435 23.08 3.94 -4.35
CA ALA A 435 23.52 5.10 -3.57
C ALA A 435 24.91 4.88 -2.95
N ALA A 436 25.14 3.73 -2.32
CA ALA A 436 26.42 3.38 -1.71
C ALA A 436 27.59 3.31 -2.70
N THR A 437 27.32 2.89 -3.95
CA THR A 437 28.38 2.71 -4.96
C THR A 437 28.78 4.00 -5.66
N VAL A 438 27.84 4.96 -5.81
CA VAL A 438 28.08 6.24 -6.51
C VAL A 438 28.25 7.40 -5.50
N ASP A 439 28.38 7.09 -4.21
CA ASP A 439 28.55 8.05 -3.11
C ASP A 439 27.41 9.09 -3.04
N LEU A 440 26.15 8.60 -3.20
CA LEU A 440 24.96 9.44 -3.08
C LEU A 440 24.39 9.36 -1.67
N SER A 441 23.68 10.40 -1.26
CA SER A 441 22.90 10.39 -0.02
C SER A 441 21.80 9.31 -0.05
N PRO A 442 21.89 8.26 0.80
CA PRO A 442 20.84 7.22 0.86
C PRO A 442 19.47 7.79 1.20
N VAL A 443 19.42 8.79 2.07
CA VAL A 443 18.20 9.52 2.46
C VAL A 443 17.55 10.18 1.25
N ALA A 444 18.33 10.87 0.43
CA ALA A 444 17.84 11.55 -0.76
C ALA A 444 17.32 10.54 -1.81
N VAL A 445 18.08 9.47 -2.04
CA VAL A 445 17.71 8.42 -2.99
C VAL A 445 16.40 7.75 -2.57
N VAL A 446 16.29 7.32 -1.31
CA VAL A 446 15.07 6.66 -0.79
C VAL A 446 13.86 7.58 -0.87
N PHE A 447 14.01 8.85 -0.52
CA PHE A 447 12.92 9.81 -0.62
C PHE A 447 12.48 10.01 -2.08
N ILE A 448 13.40 10.30 -3.02
CA ILE A 448 13.09 10.53 -4.43
C ILE A 448 12.45 9.28 -5.07
N VAL A 449 12.99 8.09 -4.79
CA VAL A 449 12.40 6.82 -5.24
C VAL A 449 10.98 6.67 -4.71
N SER A 450 10.75 6.89 -3.42
CA SER A 450 9.43 6.76 -2.79
C SER A 450 8.40 7.68 -3.43
N ILE A 451 8.76 8.94 -3.69
CA ILE A 451 7.91 9.90 -4.41
C ILE A 451 7.57 9.39 -5.82
N GLY A 452 8.53 8.83 -6.55
CA GLY A 452 8.30 8.26 -7.87
C GLY A 452 7.38 7.01 -7.83
N LEU A 453 7.54 6.16 -6.82
CA LEU A 453 6.73 4.95 -6.64
C LEU A 453 5.25 5.25 -6.36
N ASP A 454 4.91 6.43 -5.86
CA ASP A 454 3.53 6.84 -5.61
C ASP A 454 2.75 7.09 -6.92
N TYR A 455 3.45 7.36 -8.00
CA TYR A 455 2.80 7.50 -9.30
C TYR A 455 2.20 6.17 -9.77
N CYS A 456 0.87 6.15 -10.02
CA CYS A 456 0.16 4.95 -10.49
C CYS A 456 -1.13 5.32 -11.24
N LEU A 457 -1.06 6.36 -12.09
CA LEU A 457 -2.23 6.93 -12.74
C LEU A 457 -2.51 6.37 -14.15
N THR A 458 -1.83 5.32 -14.58
CA THR A 458 -1.96 4.83 -15.96
C THR A 458 -3.00 3.74 -16.13
N LEU A 459 -3.08 2.84 -15.16
CA LEU A 459 -3.99 1.69 -15.20
C LEU A 459 -4.91 1.71 -13.96
N PRO A 460 -6.23 1.49 -14.09
CA PRO A 460 -7.15 1.46 -12.94
C PRO A 460 -6.74 0.42 -11.89
N VAL A 461 -6.23 -0.74 -12.33
CA VAL A 461 -5.78 -1.85 -11.48
C VAL A 461 -4.55 -1.47 -10.62
N SER A 462 -3.84 -0.40 -10.97
CA SER A 462 -2.64 0.04 -10.24
C SER A 462 -2.96 0.58 -8.83
N SER A 463 -4.21 0.91 -8.52
CA SER A 463 -4.60 1.38 -7.19
C SER A 463 -6.06 1.08 -6.87
N LYS A 464 -6.30 0.60 -5.65
CA LYS A 464 -7.68 0.43 -5.13
C LYS A 464 -8.47 1.75 -5.12
N ALA A 465 -7.79 2.89 -4.97
CA ALA A 465 -8.44 4.20 -5.03
C ALA A 465 -9.02 4.52 -6.41
N LEU A 466 -8.37 4.09 -7.49
CA LEU A 466 -8.89 4.21 -8.86
C LEU A 466 -10.05 3.25 -9.09
N LEU A 467 -9.93 1.99 -8.65
CA LEU A 467 -10.97 0.96 -8.81
C LEU A 467 -12.29 1.35 -8.16
N VAL A 468 -12.28 2.01 -7.00
CA VAL A 468 -13.50 2.51 -6.34
C VAL A 468 -14.28 3.47 -7.23
N PHE A 469 -13.62 4.22 -8.11
CA PHE A 469 -14.26 5.17 -9.01
C PHE A 469 -14.57 4.59 -10.41
N THR A 470 -14.08 3.41 -10.77
CA THR A 470 -14.48 2.74 -12.03
C THR A 470 -15.92 2.25 -11.98
N ASP A 471 -16.37 1.77 -10.82
CA ASP A 471 -17.70 1.18 -10.61
C ASP A 471 -18.67 2.15 -9.91
N ALA A 472 -18.32 3.43 -9.81
CA ALA A 472 -18.98 4.38 -8.93
C ALA A 472 -20.48 4.55 -9.16
N ASP A 473 -20.96 4.40 -10.37
CA ASP A 473 -22.33 4.78 -10.73
C ASP A 473 -23.20 3.62 -11.29
N GLY A 474 -22.64 2.43 -11.54
CA GLY A 474 -23.40 1.33 -12.17
C GLY A 474 -23.96 1.65 -13.58
N ASP A 475 -23.96 2.92 -13.98
CA ASP A 475 -24.50 3.48 -15.21
C ASP A 475 -23.43 3.86 -16.25
N GLY A 476 -22.17 3.44 -16.04
CA GLY A 476 -21.07 3.71 -16.97
C GLY A 476 -20.51 5.15 -16.94
N GLN A 477 -20.87 5.95 -15.94
CA GLN A 477 -20.37 7.33 -15.78
C GLN A 477 -19.08 7.42 -14.93
N GLY A 478 -18.58 6.29 -14.45
CA GLY A 478 -17.35 6.20 -13.64
C GLY A 478 -16.07 6.50 -14.42
N LEU A 479 -14.92 6.21 -13.79
CA LEU A 479 -13.60 6.39 -14.36
C LEU A 479 -13.38 5.43 -15.55
N ASP A 480 -13.21 5.96 -16.76
CA ASP A 480 -12.91 5.20 -17.97
C ASP A 480 -11.38 4.97 -18.06
N PRO A 481 -10.91 3.72 -18.25
CA PRO A 481 -9.49 3.41 -18.42
C PRO A 481 -8.80 4.17 -19.55
N ARG A 482 -9.51 4.46 -20.64
CA ARG A 482 -8.97 5.21 -21.79
C ARG A 482 -8.72 6.68 -21.43
N ASP A 483 -9.59 7.28 -20.64
CA ASP A 483 -9.42 8.66 -20.20
C ASP A 483 -8.35 8.78 -19.12
N LEU A 484 -8.23 7.78 -18.25
CA LEU A 484 -7.12 7.69 -17.30
C LEU A 484 -5.77 7.60 -18.05
N LEU A 485 -5.68 6.77 -19.08
CA LEU A 485 -4.49 6.69 -19.93
C LEU A 485 -4.16 8.03 -20.61
N ARG A 486 -5.17 8.72 -21.15
CA ARG A 486 -4.99 10.06 -21.75
C ARG A 486 -4.48 11.07 -20.74
N LEU A 487 -5.03 11.04 -19.51
CA LEU A 487 -4.56 11.88 -18.42
C LEU A 487 -3.10 11.55 -18.07
N SER A 488 -2.78 10.27 -17.94
CA SER A 488 -1.44 9.79 -17.61
C SER A 488 -0.39 10.19 -18.66
N LEU A 489 -0.71 10.14 -19.94
CA LEU A 489 0.21 10.58 -21.02
C LEU A 489 0.68 12.03 -20.86
N VAL A 490 -0.12 12.88 -20.23
CA VAL A 490 0.24 14.28 -19.94
C VAL A 490 0.86 14.42 -18.55
N VAL A 491 0.27 13.75 -17.56
CA VAL A 491 0.69 13.91 -16.16
C VAL A 491 1.99 13.17 -15.85
N LEU A 492 2.28 12.01 -16.48
CA LEU A 492 3.50 11.25 -16.21
C LEU A 492 4.78 12.05 -16.53
N PRO A 493 4.96 12.60 -17.75
CA PRO A 493 6.14 13.40 -18.03
C PRO A 493 6.17 14.70 -17.21
N ALA A 494 5.00 15.31 -16.94
CA ALA A 494 4.92 16.48 -16.07
C ALA A 494 5.30 16.17 -14.63
N TYR A 495 4.97 14.98 -14.11
CA TYR A 495 5.33 14.53 -12.78
C TYR A 495 6.84 14.31 -12.65
N ILE A 496 7.48 13.65 -13.64
CA ILE A 496 8.94 13.49 -13.69
C ILE A 496 9.62 14.86 -13.77
N ALA A 497 9.16 15.74 -14.66
CA ALA A 497 9.68 17.10 -14.76
C ALA A 497 9.53 17.88 -13.44
N LEU A 498 8.38 17.72 -12.76
CA LEU A 498 8.15 18.32 -11.45
C LEU A 498 9.11 17.79 -10.40
N MET A 499 9.42 16.47 -10.38
CA MET A 499 10.43 15.89 -9.47
C MET A 499 11.79 16.55 -9.69
N VAL A 500 12.23 16.68 -10.95
CA VAL A 500 13.50 17.31 -11.30
C VAL A 500 13.53 18.80 -10.91
N VAL A 501 12.47 19.54 -11.22
CA VAL A 501 12.36 20.95 -10.84
C VAL A 501 12.33 21.13 -9.32
N THR A 502 11.61 20.25 -8.60
CA THR A 502 11.56 20.33 -7.15
C THR A 502 12.90 19.97 -6.52
N TYR A 503 13.63 19.01 -7.10
CA TYR A 503 15.00 18.71 -6.69
C TYR A 503 15.89 19.94 -6.81
N GLU A 504 15.92 20.58 -7.97
CA GLU A 504 16.77 21.75 -8.24
C GLU A 504 16.41 22.98 -7.40
N LEU A 505 15.12 23.24 -7.16
CA LEU A 505 14.67 24.46 -6.50
C LEU A 505 14.46 24.31 -4.99
N TRP A 506 14.22 23.09 -4.51
CA TRP A 506 13.83 22.88 -3.11
C TRP A 506 14.61 21.78 -2.42
N TRP A 507 14.60 20.55 -2.90
CA TRP A 507 15.11 19.40 -2.16
C TRP A 507 16.61 19.51 -1.86
N LYS A 508 17.45 19.82 -2.85
CA LYS A 508 18.88 19.96 -2.66
C LYS A 508 19.28 21.09 -1.70
N HIS A 509 18.41 22.08 -1.50
CA HIS A 509 18.65 23.20 -0.59
C HIS A 509 18.10 22.97 0.81
N THR A 510 17.30 21.91 1.02
CA THR A 510 16.66 21.58 2.28
C THR A 510 17.15 20.27 2.90
N GLY A 511 18.31 19.78 2.47
CA GLY A 511 18.99 18.62 3.05
C GLY A 511 18.87 17.32 2.25
N LEU A 512 18.33 17.36 1.02
CA LEU A 512 18.26 16.22 0.10
C LEU A 512 19.23 16.39 -1.10
N ALA A 513 20.42 16.89 -0.88
CA ALA A 513 21.46 16.84 -1.90
C ALA A 513 21.88 15.37 -2.14
N LEU A 514 21.95 14.97 -3.44
CA LEU A 514 22.45 13.67 -3.86
C LEU A 514 23.98 13.65 -3.80
#